data_071442e408c5e35ed0bce91d666dc996
#
_entry.id   071442e408c5e35ed0bce91d666dc996
#
_cell.length_a   1.000
_cell.length_b   1.000
_cell.length_c   1.000
_cell.angle_alpha   90.00
_cell.angle_beta   90.00
_cell.angle_gamma   90.00
#
_symmetry.space_group_name_H-M   'P 1'
#
loop_
_entity.id
_entity.type
_entity.pdbx_description
1 polymer ?
#
loop_
_entity_poly.entity_id
_entity_poly.type
_entity_poly.pdbx_seq_one_letter_code
_entity_poly.pdbx_strand_id
1 'polypeptide(L)'
;MITRVWRGWAPADRTQQYERHYRSEVLAVLRGVAGFEGARLLRRTTGDETEFVSLTFFDNLDAVRAFAGPDYETAVVADEAREVLVRFDDHVGHYGTAFETS
;
A
#
# COMPACT_ATOMS: atom_id res chain seq x y z
N MET A 1 6.78 1.60 15.85
CA MET A 1 6.48 1.19 14.46
C MET A 1 5.29 1.95 13.92
N ILE A 2 5.37 2.36 12.69
CA ILE A 2 4.28 3.07 11.99
C ILE A 2 3.71 2.13 10.93
N THR A 3 2.38 2.03 10.88
CA THR A 3 1.68 1.32 9.81
C THR A 3 1.02 2.34 8.89
N ARG A 4 1.36 2.27 7.61
CA ARG A 4 0.76 3.09 6.55
C ARG A 4 -0.36 2.27 5.91
N VAL A 5 -1.56 2.85 5.80
CA VAL A 5 -2.76 2.15 5.33
C VAL A 5 -3.31 2.85 4.10
N TRP A 6 -3.48 2.11 3.02
CA TRP A 6 -4.03 2.62 1.77
C TRP A 6 -5.01 1.60 1.19
N ARG A 7 -6.02 2.08 0.47
CA ARG A 7 -7.01 1.22 -0.18
C ARG A 7 -7.14 1.56 -1.65
N GLY A 8 -7.35 0.52 -2.46
CA GLY A 8 -7.65 0.64 -3.87
C GLY A 8 -8.61 -0.45 -4.31
N TRP A 9 -9.30 -0.23 -5.43
CA TRP A 9 -10.30 -1.17 -5.93
C TRP A 9 -10.01 -1.48 -7.39
N ALA A 10 -10.05 -2.77 -7.74
CA ALA A 10 -9.84 -3.24 -9.11
C ALA A 10 -11.06 -4.09 -9.55
N PRO A 11 -11.29 -4.21 -10.85
CA PRO A 11 -12.24 -5.20 -11.33
C PRO A 11 -11.84 -6.60 -10.84
N ALA A 12 -12.81 -7.41 -10.48
CA ALA A 12 -12.54 -8.74 -9.92
C ALA A 12 -11.71 -9.62 -10.88
N ASP A 13 -11.88 -9.43 -12.18
CA ASP A 13 -11.13 -10.18 -13.19
C ASP A 13 -9.71 -9.66 -13.42
N ARG A 14 -9.31 -8.56 -12.74
CA ARG A 14 -7.97 -7.99 -12.82
C ARG A 14 -7.23 -8.05 -11.48
N THR A 15 -7.76 -8.79 -10.53
CA THR A 15 -7.17 -8.94 -9.19
C THR A 15 -5.72 -9.41 -9.25
N GLN A 16 -5.44 -10.45 -10.04
CA GLN A 16 -4.09 -10.99 -10.14
C GLN A 16 -3.12 -10.02 -10.82
N GLN A 17 -3.61 -9.23 -11.75
CA GLN A 17 -2.79 -8.22 -12.42
C GLN A 17 -2.28 -7.19 -11.42
N TYR A 18 -3.15 -6.71 -10.52
CA TYR A 18 -2.74 -5.76 -9.50
C TYR A 18 -1.78 -6.40 -8.49
N GLU A 19 -2.03 -7.64 -8.07
CA GLU A 19 -1.15 -8.34 -7.13
C GLU A 19 0.26 -8.52 -7.71
N ARG A 20 0.38 -8.83 -9.00
CA ARG A 20 1.68 -8.93 -9.66
C ARG A 20 2.40 -7.59 -9.67
N HIS A 21 1.68 -6.52 -9.99
CA HIS A 21 2.25 -5.17 -9.95
C HIS A 21 2.78 -4.83 -8.56
N TYR A 22 1.97 -5.07 -7.53
CA TYR A 22 2.36 -4.79 -6.15
C TYR A 22 3.60 -5.60 -5.76
N ARG A 23 3.60 -6.88 -6.08
CA ARG A 23 4.69 -7.78 -5.70
C ARG A 23 5.99 -7.46 -6.41
N SER A 24 5.93 -7.06 -7.67
CA SER A 24 7.14 -6.79 -8.46
C SER A 24 7.62 -5.34 -8.35
N GLU A 25 6.71 -4.37 -8.45
CA GLU A 25 7.08 -2.95 -8.55
C GLU A 25 7.07 -2.25 -7.19
N VAL A 26 5.98 -2.40 -6.44
CA VAL A 26 5.84 -1.69 -5.16
C VAL A 26 6.84 -2.22 -4.14
N LEU A 27 6.95 -3.55 -4.01
CA LEU A 27 7.90 -4.15 -3.08
C LEU A 27 9.34 -3.84 -3.43
N ALA A 28 9.68 -3.74 -4.72
CA ALA A 28 11.04 -3.41 -5.14
C ALA A 28 11.44 -2.03 -4.60
N VAL A 29 10.54 -1.05 -4.69
CA VAL A 29 10.78 0.29 -4.16
C VAL A 29 10.88 0.25 -2.63
N LEU A 30 9.92 -0.41 -1.96
CA LEU A 30 9.87 -0.49 -0.50
C LEU A 30 11.13 -1.10 0.09
N ARG A 31 11.64 -2.18 -0.52
CA ARG A 31 12.83 -2.88 -0.04
C ARG A 31 14.09 -2.03 -0.08
N GLY A 32 14.10 -0.99 -0.91
CA GLY A 32 15.20 -0.03 -0.97
C GLY A 32 15.13 1.06 0.09
N VAL A 33 14.08 1.10 0.91
CA VAL A 33 13.88 2.15 1.91
C VAL A 33 14.42 1.69 3.26
N ALA A 34 15.36 2.45 3.82
CA ALA A 34 15.84 2.19 5.18
C ALA A 34 14.69 2.38 6.17
N GLY A 35 14.50 1.40 7.06
CA GLY A 35 13.41 1.42 8.03
C GLY A 35 12.12 0.77 7.56
N PHE A 36 12.08 0.24 6.33
CA PHE A 36 10.95 -0.58 5.89
C PHE A 36 11.02 -1.94 6.59
N GLU A 37 9.92 -2.35 7.26
CA GLU A 37 9.91 -3.56 8.09
C GLU A 37 9.00 -4.66 7.54
N GLY A 38 8.21 -4.39 6.53
CA GLY A 38 7.36 -5.40 5.94
C GLY A 38 6.09 -4.81 5.35
N ALA A 39 5.33 -5.66 4.66
CA ALA A 39 4.10 -5.26 4.01
C ALA A 39 3.11 -6.41 4.00
N ARG A 40 1.82 -6.06 3.98
CA ARG A 40 0.73 -6.99 3.73
C ARG A 40 -0.22 -6.37 2.75
N LEU A 41 -0.62 -7.13 1.75
CA LEU A 41 -1.66 -6.73 0.84
C LEU A 41 -2.86 -7.63 1.12
N LEU A 42 -3.92 -7.05 1.66
CA LEU A 42 -5.17 -7.75 1.97
C LEU A 42 -6.15 -7.51 0.84
N ARG A 43 -7.06 -8.44 0.63
CA ARG A 43 -8.09 -8.27 -0.39
C ARG A 43 -9.40 -8.90 0.04
N ARG A 44 -10.49 -8.35 -0.48
CA ARG A 44 -11.79 -9.00 -0.46
C ARG A 44 -12.53 -8.66 -1.74
N THR A 45 -13.25 -9.64 -2.29
CA THR A 45 -14.04 -9.44 -3.50
C THR A 45 -15.51 -9.37 -3.13
N THR A 46 -16.19 -8.34 -3.63
CA THR A 46 -17.62 -8.14 -3.44
C THR A 46 -18.21 -7.84 -4.81
N GLY A 47 -19.04 -8.76 -5.34
CA GLY A 47 -19.57 -8.61 -6.67
C GLY A 47 -18.47 -8.68 -7.71
N ASP A 48 -18.37 -7.65 -8.53
CA ASP A 48 -17.39 -7.57 -9.63
C ASP A 48 -16.17 -6.72 -9.31
N GLU A 49 -15.98 -6.35 -8.03
CA GLU A 49 -14.85 -5.55 -7.58
C GLU A 49 -14.07 -6.26 -6.47
N THR A 50 -12.75 -6.07 -6.50
CA THR A 50 -11.87 -6.48 -5.41
C THR A 50 -11.31 -5.23 -4.74
N GLU A 51 -11.53 -5.14 -3.43
CA GLU A 51 -10.91 -4.11 -2.59
C GLU A 51 -9.56 -4.63 -2.10
N PHE A 52 -8.51 -3.82 -2.27
CA PHE A 52 -7.20 -4.08 -1.71
C PHE A 52 -6.94 -3.13 -0.57
N VAL A 53 -6.36 -3.66 0.51
CA VAL A 53 -5.86 -2.86 1.62
C VAL A 53 -4.37 -3.14 1.74
N SER A 54 -3.56 -2.10 1.54
CA SER A 54 -2.11 -2.20 1.66
C SER A 54 -1.71 -1.74 3.05
N LEU A 55 -1.05 -2.61 3.80
CA LEU A 55 -0.44 -2.30 5.09
C LEU A 55 1.06 -2.36 4.90
N THR A 56 1.74 -1.22 5.10
CA THR A 56 3.20 -1.17 5.03
C THR A 56 3.73 -0.71 6.38
N PHE A 57 4.78 -1.38 6.85
CA PHE A 57 5.30 -1.17 8.19
C PHE A 57 6.66 -0.49 8.12
N PHE A 58 6.83 0.58 8.89
CA PHE A 58 8.06 1.38 8.92
C PHE A 58 8.47 1.62 10.37
N ASP A 59 9.78 1.77 10.60
CA ASP A 59 10.32 2.04 11.94
C ASP A 59 9.79 3.35 12.51
N ASN A 60 9.67 4.39 11.66
CA ASN A 60 9.32 5.74 12.07
C ASN A 60 8.82 6.55 10.87
N LEU A 61 8.40 7.79 11.12
CA LEU A 61 7.92 8.68 10.07
C LEU A 61 9.01 9.11 9.09
N ASP A 62 10.27 9.14 9.51
CA ASP A 62 11.37 9.45 8.59
C ASP A 62 11.47 8.41 7.48
N ALA A 63 11.28 7.14 7.82
CA ALA A 63 11.24 6.05 6.83
C ALA A 63 10.04 6.21 5.89
N VAL A 64 8.88 6.63 6.40
CA VAL A 64 7.70 6.92 5.57
C VAL A 64 8.02 8.05 4.60
N ARG A 65 8.66 9.12 5.06
CA ARG A 65 9.05 10.24 4.19
C ARG A 65 10.05 9.83 3.13
N ALA A 66 10.97 8.93 3.47
CA ALA A 66 11.93 8.41 2.50
C ALA A 66 11.25 7.66 1.37
N PHE A 67 10.13 6.98 1.66
CA PHE A 67 9.34 6.28 0.66
C PHE A 67 8.42 7.23 -0.12
N ALA A 68 7.66 8.07 0.58
CA ALA A 68 6.54 8.81 0.01
C ALA A 68 6.82 10.29 -0.23
N GLY A 69 7.95 10.80 0.25
CA GLY A 69 8.30 12.22 0.15
C GLY A 69 7.72 13.04 1.28
N PRO A 70 7.93 14.38 1.23
CA PRO A 70 7.49 15.27 2.32
C PRO A 70 5.95 15.33 2.44
N ASP A 71 5.24 15.15 1.35
CA ASP A 71 3.77 15.07 1.35
C ASP A 71 3.32 13.61 1.49
N TYR A 72 3.72 12.99 2.60
CA TYR A 72 3.58 11.55 2.77
C TYR A 72 2.14 11.09 3.02
N GLU A 73 1.21 12.01 3.30
CA GLU A 73 -0.20 11.65 3.44
C GLU A 73 -0.90 11.45 2.09
N THR A 74 -0.26 11.89 1.00
CA THR A 74 -0.75 11.65 -0.35
C THR A 74 -0.33 10.27 -0.81
N ALA A 75 -1.25 9.53 -1.44
CA ALA A 75 -0.96 8.19 -1.95
C ALA A 75 0.08 8.23 -3.06
N VAL A 76 0.98 7.23 -3.06
CA VAL A 76 1.95 7.03 -4.13
C VAL A 76 1.39 5.93 -5.03
N VAL A 77 0.85 6.31 -6.19
CA VAL A 77 0.18 5.37 -7.11
C VAL A 77 0.85 5.48 -8.48
N ALA A 78 1.53 4.42 -8.88
CA ALA A 78 2.20 4.37 -10.18
C ALA A 78 1.18 4.34 -11.33
N ASP A 79 1.60 4.76 -12.52
CA ASP A 79 0.72 4.80 -13.69
C ASP A 79 0.15 3.43 -14.02
N GLU A 80 0.94 2.36 -13.90
CA GLU A 80 0.50 1.00 -14.16
C GLU A 80 -0.62 0.59 -13.20
N ALA A 81 -0.56 1.02 -11.94
CA ALA A 81 -1.61 0.76 -10.98
C ALA A 81 -2.89 1.53 -11.33
N ARG A 82 -2.75 2.78 -11.78
CA ARG A 82 -3.90 3.59 -12.20
C ARG A 82 -4.66 2.98 -13.37
N GLU A 83 -3.97 2.28 -14.25
CA GLU A 83 -4.58 1.61 -15.39
C GLU A 83 -5.44 0.41 -14.98
N VAL A 84 -5.12 -0.22 -13.85
CA VAL A 84 -5.84 -1.40 -13.35
C VAL A 84 -6.95 -1.00 -12.39
N LEU A 85 -6.69 -0.01 -11.53
CA LEU A 85 -7.62 0.37 -10.47
C LEU A 85 -8.76 1.22 -11.00
N VAL A 86 -9.98 0.92 -10.56
CA VAL A 86 -11.16 1.73 -10.90
C VAL A 86 -11.25 2.97 -10.02
N ARG A 87 -10.73 2.88 -8.80
CA ARG A 87 -10.61 4.01 -7.87
C ARG A 87 -9.63 3.63 -6.76
N PHE A 88 -9.17 4.62 -6.03
CA PHE A 88 -8.27 4.42 -4.88
C PHE A 88 -8.33 5.65 -3.98
N ASP A 89 -7.92 5.47 -2.73
CA ASP A 89 -7.81 6.58 -1.78
C ASP A 89 -6.65 7.49 -2.20
N ASP A 90 -6.93 8.80 -2.33
CA ASP A 90 -5.89 9.79 -2.64
C ASP A 90 -4.98 10.06 -1.45
N HIS A 91 -5.47 9.80 -0.25
CA HIS A 91 -4.75 10.01 1.00
C HIS A 91 -4.62 8.70 1.74
N VAL A 92 -3.55 8.58 2.52
CA VAL A 92 -3.25 7.39 3.31
C VAL A 92 -3.27 7.74 4.79
N GLY A 93 -3.57 6.74 5.62
CA GLY A 93 -3.50 6.90 7.06
C GLY A 93 -2.20 6.34 7.61
N HIS A 94 -1.67 6.97 8.66
CA HIS A 94 -0.50 6.48 9.38
C HIS A 94 -0.88 6.28 10.84
N TYR A 95 -0.55 5.10 11.36
CA TYR A 95 -0.92 4.69 12.71
C TYR A 95 0.29 4.18 13.46
N GLY A 96 0.50 4.69 14.66
CA GLY A 96 1.50 4.12 15.56
C GLY A 96 0.97 2.87 16.23
N THR A 97 1.82 1.86 16.43
CA THR A 97 1.44 0.65 17.14
C THR A 97 1.23 0.97 18.62
N ALA A 98 0.01 0.79 19.10
CA ALA A 98 -0.29 0.99 20.53
C ALA A 98 -0.05 -0.29 21.34
N PHE A 99 -0.31 -1.45 20.73
CA PHE A 99 -0.16 -2.74 21.39
C PHE A 99 0.04 -3.82 20.33
N GLU A 100 0.90 -4.79 20.64
CA GLU A 100 1.15 -5.90 19.74
C GLU A 100 1.28 -7.17 20.55
N THR A 101 0.72 -8.26 20.04
CA THR A 101 0.87 -9.61 20.60
C THR A 101 0.94 -10.62 19.46
N SER A 102 1.53 -11.77 19.75
CA SER A 102 1.58 -12.87 18.79
C SER A 102 0.62 -13.98 19.16
#